data_3e398160f66e0557a5be3858735da1a2
#
_entry.id   3e398160f66e0557a5be3858735da1a2
#
_cell.length_a   1.000
_cell.length_b   1.000
_cell.length_c   1.000
_cell.angle_alpha   90.00
_cell.angle_beta   90.00
_cell.angle_gamma   90.00
#
_symmetry.space_group_name_H-M   'P 1'
#
loop_
_entity.id
_entity.type
_entity.pdbx_description
1 polymer ?
#
loop_
_entity_poly.entity_id
_entity_poly.type
_entity_poly.pdbx_seq_one_letter_code
_entity_poly.pdbx_strand_id
1 'polypeptide(L)'
;PHSGAAYYPSRDAIFAEVHPAERTALLSALAARLEAFCAERRPDTIYSLLTAGHHVDHQVVQQAARQLRAAGWVVRCYEDYPYVEQPGCLDAALAAAGGAWQSQIEPLAPADLTAKIEAIARYPSQLAGLFGSGEAMPERVRAYTHSVTGAGPAERYWRPAEACG
;
A
#
# COMPACT_ATOMS: atom_id res chain seq x y z
N PRO A 1 2.08 -22.84 8.13
CA PRO A 1 1.07 -23.87 8.44
C PRO A 1 1.65 -25.01 9.25
N HIS A 2 0.94 -25.50 10.26
CA HIS A 2 1.39 -26.64 11.08
C HIS A 2 1.51 -27.95 10.28
N SER A 3 0.84 -28.01 9.12
CA SER A 3 0.89 -29.15 8.19
C SER A 3 2.08 -29.13 7.23
N GLY A 4 2.88 -28.06 7.20
CA GLY A 4 3.93 -27.85 6.21
C GLY A 4 3.42 -27.46 4.80
N ALA A 5 2.12 -27.45 4.56
CA ALA A 5 1.56 -27.00 3.29
C ALA A 5 1.56 -25.46 3.19
N ALA A 6 1.92 -24.92 2.02
CA ALA A 6 1.86 -23.47 1.78
C ALA A 6 0.40 -22.99 1.77
N TYR A 7 0.12 -21.84 2.39
CA TYR A 7 -1.20 -21.18 2.29
C TYR A 7 -1.46 -20.68 0.87
N TYR A 8 -0.43 -20.24 0.18
CA TYR A 8 -0.48 -19.67 -1.16
C TYR A 8 0.45 -20.47 -2.09
N PRO A 9 -0.03 -21.57 -2.71
CA PRO A 9 0.81 -22.50 -3.47
C PRO A 9 1.14 -22.02 -4.89
N SER A 10 0.54 -20.93 -5.35
CA SER A 10 0.76 -20.37 -6.69
C SER A 10 0.85 -18.84 -6.65
N ARG A 11 1.34 -18.25 -7.75
CA ARG A 11 1.36 -16.80 -7.92
C ARG A 11 -0.05 -16.19 -7.85
N ASP A 12 -1.05 -16.84 -8.42
CA ASP A 12 -2.42 -16.32 -8.41
C ASP A 12 -3.03 -16.38 -7.00
N ALA A 13 -2.63 -17.37 -6.21
CA ALA A 13 -3.11 -17.52 -4.85
C ALA A 13 -2.71 -16.35 -3.93
N ILE A 14 -1.60 -15.66 -4.19
CA ILE A 14 -1.18 -14.49 -3.41
C ILE A 14 -2.02 -13.23 -3.68
N PHE A 15 -2.88 -13.25 -4.71
CA PHE A 15 -3.85 -12.19 -5.00
C PHE A 15 -5.29 -12.56 -4.63
N ALA A 16 -5.48 -13.69 -3.95
CA ALA A 16 -6.76 -14.11 -3.39
C ALA A 16 -7.00 -13.50 -1.99
N GLU A 17 -8.06 -13.93 -1.31
CA GLU A 17 -8.31 -13.56 0.07
C GLU A 17 -7.28 -14.16 1.02
N VAL A 18 -6.93 -13.41 2.08
CA VAL A 18 -6.03 -13.91 3.12
C VAL A 18 -6.58 -15.16 3.75
N HIS A 19 -5.77 -16.21 3.85
CA HIS A 19 -6.17 -17.47 4.46
C HIS A 19 -6.67 -17.24 5.91
N PRO A 20 -7.83 -17.81 6.31
CA PRO A 20 -8.43 -17.53 7.62
C PRO A 20 -7.51 -17.81 8.82
N ALA A 21 -6.71 -18.87 8.76
CA ALA A 21 -5.76 -19.21 9.83
C ALA A 21 -4.62 -18.16 9.95
N GLU A 22 -4.15 -17.64 8.83
CA GLU A 22 -3.15 -16.56 8.81
C GLU A 22 -3.76 -15.24 9.29
N ARG A 23 -4.96 -14.91 8.81
CA ARG A 23 -5.69 -13.70 9.23
C ARG A 23 -5.82 -13.66 10.76
N THR A 24 -6.25 -14.75 11.39
CA THR A 24 -6.46 -14.79 12.83
C THR A 24 -5.16 -14.70 13.62
N ALA A 25 -4.13 -15.46 13.23
CA ALA A 25 -2.88 -15.54 13.99
C ALA A 25 -1.98 -14.31 13.77
N LEU A 26 -1.83 -13.88 12.51
CA LEU A 26 -0.86 -12.84 12.14
C LEU A 26 -1.41 -11.43 12.39
N LEU A 27 -2.67 -11.17 12.05
CA LEU A 27 -3.25 -9.84 12.14
C LEU A 27 -3.26 -9.30 13.58
N SER A 28 -3.71 -10.11 14.53
CA SER A 28 -3.77 -9.68 15.94
C SER A 28 -2.37 -9.41 16.50
N ALA A 29 -1.40 -10.28 16.20
CA ALA A 29 -0.02 -10.10 16.65
C ALA A 29 0.63 -8.87 16.00
N LEU A 30 0.41 -8.66 14.70
CA LEU A 30 0.94 -7.51 13.95
C LEU A 30 0.35 -6.20 14.50
N ALA A 31 -0.97 -6.13 14.63
CA ALA A 31 -1.65 -4.93 15.12
C ALA A 31 -1.20 -4.55 16.53
N ALA A 32 -1.09 -5.50 17.46
CA ALA A 32 -0.63 -5.26 18.82
C ALA A 32 0.83 -4.74 18.85
N ARG A 33 1.71 -5.31 18.02
CA ARG A 33 3.11 -4.84 17.91
C ARG A 33 3.22 -3.44 17.32
N LEU A 34 2.43 -3.15 16.30
CA LEU A 34 2.39 -1.83 15.67
C LEU A 34 1.85 -0.78 16.65
N GLU A 35 0.80 -1.11 17.38
CA GLU A 35 0.24 -0.21 18.40
C GLU A 35 1.25 0.10 19.51
N ALA A 36 1.94 -0.91 20.04
CA ALA A 36 3.01 -0.73 21.02
C ALA A 36 4.14 0.14 20.48
N PHE A 37 4.56 -0.09 19.23
CA PHE A 37 5.58 0.72 18.57
C PHE A 37 5.13 2.18 18.39
N CYS A 38 3.88 2.39 17.95
CA CYS A 38 3.32 3.73 17.81
C CYS A 38 3.19 4.45 19.16
N ALA A 39 2.79 3.75 20.22
CA ALA A 39 2.72 4.30 21.57
C ALA A 39 4.09 4.75 22.10
N GLU A 40 5.15 4.00 21.78
CA GLU A 40 6.54 4.36 22.13
C GLU A 40 7.05 5.54 21.30
N ARG A 41 6.86 5.50 19.97
CA ARG A 41 7.46 6.47 19.03
C ARG A 41 6.62 7.72 18.82
N ARG A 42 5.33 7.65 19.09
CA ARG A 42 4.35 8.74 18.92
C ARG A 42 4.42 9.45 17.57
N PRO A 43 4.30 8.71 16.45
CA PRO A 43 4.33 9.32 15.14
C PRO A 43 3.12 10.25 14.94
N ASP A 44 3.33 11.39 14.28
CA ASP A 44 2.25 12.30 13.90
C ASP A 44 1.36 11.71 12.80
N THR A 45 1.95 10.89 11.94
CA THR A 45 1.25 10.24 10.83
C THR A 45 1.86 8.88 10.53
N ILE A 46 1.02 7.90 10.31
CA ILE A 46 1.37 6.56 9.86
C ILE A 46 0.99 6.44 8.38
N TYR A 47 1.94 6.02 7.55
CA TYR A 47 1.68 5.74 6.15
C TYR A 47 1.50 4.24 5.94
N SER A 48 0.42 3.85 5.27
CA SER A 48 0.12 2.48 4.91
C SER A 48 -0.25 2.41 3.43
N LEU A 49 -0.34 1.21 2.91
CA LEU A 49 -0.78 0.99 1.53
C LEU A 49 -2.31 0.93 1.44
N LEU A 50 -2.86 1.19 0.25
CA LEU A 50 -4.31 1.17 -0.02
C LEU A 50 -4.83 -0.22 -0.44
N THR A 51 -3.95 -1.12 -0.83
CA THR A 51 -4.23 -2.50 -1.32
C THR A 51 -4.80 -2.54 -2.75
N ALA A 52 -4.32 -1.66 -3.64
CA ALA A 52 -4.78 -1.61 -5.03
C ALA A 52 -4.54 -2.92 -5.80
N GLY A 53 -3.49 -3.68 -5.50
CA GLY A 53 -3.18 -4.96 -6.16
C GLY A 53 -3.81 -6.20 -5.49
N HIS A 54 -4.50 -6.05 -4.38
CA HIS A 54 -5.13 -7.13 -3.61
C HIS A 54 -4.16 -8.25 -3.16
N HIS A 55 -2.84 -7.96 -3.07
CA HIS A 55 -1.86 -8.93 -2.57
C HIS A 55 -2.14 -9.27 -1.11
N VAL A 56 -2.03 -10.54 -0.71
CA VAL A 56 -2.36 -11.01 0.65
C VAL A 56 -1.58 -10.27 1.75
N ASP A 57 -0.29 -10.01 1.56
CA ASP A 57 0.51 -9.26 2.53
C ASP A 57 -0.01 -7.81 2.65
N HIS A 58 -0.42 -7.20 1.54
CA HIS A 58 -1.00 -5.86 1.53
C HIS A 58 -2.34 -5.83 2.27
N GLN A 59 -3.17 -6.86 2.10
CA GLN A 59 -4.44 -6.99 2.82
C GLN A 59 -4.21 -7.07 4.34
N VAL A 60 -3.23 -7.86 4.80
CA VAL A 60 -2.90 -8.00 6.22
C VAL A 60 -2.41 -6.67 6.80
N VAL A 61 -1.49 -5.99 6.11
CA VAL A 61 -0.95 -4.69 6.55
C VAL A 61 -2.05 -3.64 6.59
N GLN A 62 -2.91 -3.58 5.58
CA GLN A 62 -4.01 -2.62 5.53
C GLN A 62 -5.06 -2.88 6.63
N GLN A 63 -5.33 -4.17 6.97
CA GLN A 63 -6.22 -4.50 8.09
C GLN A 63 -5.60 -4.06 9.43
N ALA A 64 -4.31 -4.24 9.64
CA ALA A 64 -3.61 -3.73 10.82
C ALA A 64 -3.65 -2.18 10.88
N ALA A 65 -3.45 -1.50 9.76
CA ALA A 65 -3.57 -0.05 9.67
C ALA A 65 -4.99 0.46 10.01
N ARG A 66 -6.03 -0.29 9.63
CA ARG A 66 -7.41 0.01 10.04
C ARG A 66 -7.61 -0.08 11.56
N GLN A 67 -6.97 -1.06 12.22
CA GLN A 67 -7.04 -1.18 13.68
C GLN A 67 -6.32 0.00 14.37
N LEU A 68 -5.16 0.41 13.87
CA LEU A 68 -4.46 1.60 14.36
C LEU A 68 -5.34 2.86 14.21
N ARG A 69 -6.02 3.02 13.09
CA ARG A 69 -6.94 4.13 12.89
C ARG A 69 -8.13 4.08 13.86
N ALA A 70 -8.70 2.89 14.09
CA ALA A 70 -9.77 2.71 15.08
C ALA A 70 -9.31 3.02 16.50
N ALA A 71 -8.02 2.83 16.81
CA ALA A 71 -7.38 3.21 18.07
C ALA A 71 -7.02 4.72 18.14
N GLY A 72 -7.36 5.52 17.11
CA GLY A 72 -7.19 6.98 17.10
C GLY A 72 -5.91 7.48 16.45
N TRP A 73 -5.10 6.60 15.86
CA TRP A 73 -3.89 7.04 15.13
C TRP A 73 -4.24 7.66 13.78
N VAL A 74 -3.49 8.69 13.40
CA VAL A 74 -3.61 9.29 12.06
C VAL A 74 -2.96 8.38 11.04
N VAL A 75 -3.77 7.78 10.16
CA VAL A 75 -3.30 6.88 9.10
C VAL A 75 -3.65 7.47 7.74
N ARG A 76 -2.64 7.60 6.87
CA ARG A 76 -2.78 7.95 5.45
C ARG A 76 -2.39 6.75 4.60
N CYS A 77 -3.13 6.53 3.52
CA CYS A 77 -2.86 5.41 2.62
C CYS A 77 -2.25 5.92 1.31
N TYR A 78 -1.15 5.31 0.89
CA TYR A 78 -0.54 5.55 -0.43
C TYR A 78 -1.06 4.54 -1.45
N GLU A 79 -0.97 4.90 -2.71
CA GLU A 79 -1.32 4.02 -3.83
C GLU A 79 -0.23 2.98 -4.05
N ASP A 80 -0.62 1.71 -4.12
CA ASP A 80 0.30 0.57 -4.28
C ASP A 80 0.83 0.51 -5.72
N TYR A 81 1.81 1.30 -6.03
CA TYR A 81 2.46 1.28 -7.33
C TYR A 81 3.37 0.05 -7.49
N PRO A 82 3.35 -0.69 -8.62
CA PRO A 82 2.64 -0.38 -9.86
C PRO A 82 1.22 -0.97 -10.00
N TYR A 83 0.66 -1.62 -8.99
CA TYR A 83 -0.65 -2.26 -9.10
C TYR A 83 -1.78 -1.27 -9.42
N VAL A 84 -1.69 -0.06 -8.92
CA VAL A 84 -2.67 1.01 -9.14
C VAL A 84 -2.77 1.46 -10.61
N GLU A 85 -1.77 1.13 -11.46
CA GLU A 85 -1.84 1.39 -12.90
C GLU A 85 -2.90 0.53 -13.63
N GLN A 86 -3.34 -0.56 -13.01
CA GLN A 86 -4.37 -1.41 -13.61
C GLN A 86 -5.73 -0.70 -13.52
N PRO A 87 -6.47 -0.60 -14.64
CA PRO A 87 -7.76 0.08 -14.67
C PRO A 87 -8.72 -0.44 -13.60
N GLY A 88 -9.33 0.47 -12.84
CA GLY A 88 -10.29 0.15 -11.78
C GLY A 88 -9.69 -0.34 -10.46
N CYS A 89 -8.39 -0.64 -10.36
CA CYS A 89 -7.79 -1.13 -9.11
C CYS A 89 -7.88 -0.09 -7.98
N LEU A 90 -7.69 1.19 -8.29
CA LEU A 90 -7.83 2.26 -7.30
C LEU A 90 -9.26 2.36 -6.77
N ASP A 91 -10.25 2.38 -7.66
CA ASP A 91 -11.66 2.47 -7.28
C ASP A 91 -12.09 1.25 -6.46
N ALA A 92 -11.65 0.06 -6.87
CA ALA A 92 -11.91 -1.17 -6.14
C ALA A 92 -11.30 -1.15 -4.73
N ALA A 93 -10.06 -0.66 -4.59
CA ALA A 93 -9.39 -0.55 -3.30
C ALA A 93 -10.10 0.46 -2.37
N LEU A 94 -10.51 1.61 -2.88
CA LEU A 94 -11.26 2.63 -2.12
C LEU A 94 -12.64 2.09 -1.69
N ALA A 95 -13.34 1.41 -2.59
CA ALA A 95 -14.63 0.77 -2.27
C ALA A 95 -14.48 -0.31 -1.20
N ALA A 96 -13.47 -1.19 -1.31
CA ALA A 96 -13.18 -2.23 -0.33
C ALA A 96 -12.74 -1.64 1.03
N ALA A 97 -12.10 -0.48 1.02
CA ALA A 97 -11.72 0.22 2.23
C ALA A 97 -12.93 0.80 2.99
N GLY A 98 -14.07 0.99 2.32
CA GLY A 98 -15.33 1.47 2.87
C GLY A 98 -15.32 2.95 3.25
N GLY A 99 -16.51 3.57 3.31
CA GLY A 99 -16.68 4.98 3.62
C GLY A 99 -16.28 5.92 2.48
N ALA A 100 -16.28 7.22 2.76
CA ALA A 100 -15.80 8.25 1.84
C ALA A 100 -14.32 8.51 2.07
N TRP A 101 -13.57 8.75 0.98
CA TRP A 101 -12.15 9.01 1.01
C TRP A 101 -11.80 10.36 0.39
N GLN A 102 -10.84 11.02 0.95
CA GLN A 102 -10.29 12.28 0.48
C GLN A 102 -8.84 12.07 0.03
N SER A 103 -8.52 12.53 -1.17
CA SER A 103 -7.15 12.53 -1.66
C SER A 103 -6.39 13.77 -1.23
N GLN A 104 -5.10 13.61 -1.00
CA GLN A 104 -4.14 14.67 -0.81
C GLN A 104 -2.99 14.46 -1.80
N ILE A 105 -2.65 15.49 -2.54
CA ILE A 105 -1.56 15.48 -3.51
C ILE A 105 -0.31 16.07 -2.87
N GLU A 106 0.80 15.36 -3.00
CA GLU A 106 2.12 15.79 -2.57
C GLU A 106 3.03 15.91 -3.79
N PRO A 107 3.39 17.14 -4.22
CA PRO A 107 4.33 17.34 -5.31
C PRO A 107 5.70 16.76 -4.96
N LEU A 108 6.34 16.12 -5.94
CA LEU A 108 7.69 15.57 -5.80
C LEU A 108 8.72 16.54 -6.38
N ALA A 109 9.72 16.91 -5.59
CA ALA A 109 10.89 17.54 -6.14
C ALA A 109 11.69 16.56 -7.01
N PRO A 110 12.52 17.04 -7.96
CA PRO A 110 13.34 16.15 -8.81
C PRO A 110 14.21 15.17 -8.00
N ALA A 111 14.71 15.60 -6.84
CA ALA A 111 15.50 14.76 -5.95
C ALA A 111 14.66 13.62 -5.33
N ASP A 112 13.42 13.91 -4.94
CA ASP A 112 12.53 12.91 -4.35
C ASP A 112 12.15 11.84 -5.38
N LEU A 113 11.85 12.25 -6.62
CA LEU A 113 11.56 11.32 -7.71
C LEU A 113 12.78 10.44 -8.01
N THR A 114 13.99 11.01 -7.99
CA THR A 114 15.24 10.24 -8.17
C THR A 114 15.39 9.22 -7.03
N ALA A 115 15.25 9.66 -5.79
CA ALA A 115 15.35 8.79 -4.61
C ALA A 115 14.33 7.65 -4.66
N LYS A 116 13.09 7.93 -5.09
CA LYS A 116 12.04 6.91 -5.28
C LYS A 116 12.46 5.85 -6.30
N ILE A 117 12.96 6.26 -7.46
CA ILE A 117 13.43 5.36 -8.51
C ILE A 117 14.61 4.50 -8.01
N GLU A 118 15.57 5.11 -7.34
CA GLU A 118 16.72 4.40 -6.76
C GLU A 118 16.30 3.40 -5.69
N ALA A 119 15.33 3.75 -4.84
CA ALA A 119 14.79 2.85 -3.82
C ALA A 119 14.12 1.62 -4.45
N ILE A 120 13.31 1.79 -5.48
CA ILE A 120 12.67 0.69 -6.23
C ILE A 120 13.75 -0.21 -6.87
N ALA A 121 14.81 0.38 -7.44
CA ALA A 121 15.91 -0.36 -8.08
C ALA A 121 16.67 -1.27 -7.10
N ARG A 122 16.55 -1.08 -5.77
CA ARG A 122 17.15 -1.95 -4.76
C ARG A 122 16.48 -3.31 -4.64
N TYR A 123 15.38 -3.55 -5.34
CA TYR A 123 14.65 -4.82 -5.34
C TYR A 123 14.73 -5.53 -6.70
N PRO A 124 15.93 -5.90 -7.20
CA PRO A 124 16.12 -6.42 -8.56
C PRO A 124 15.29 -7.68 -8.85
N SER A 125 15.03 -8.52 -7.84
CA SER A 125 14.21 -9.72 -7.98
C SER A 125 12.74 -9.42 -8.33
N GLN A 126 12.26 -8.21 -8.10
CA GLN A 126 10.87 -7.80 -8.34
C GLN A 126 10.70 -7.05 -9.67
N LEU A 127 11.76 -6.45 -10.20
CA LEU A 127 11.66 -5.53 -11.34
C LEU A 127 11.07 -6.19 -12.59
N ALA A 128 11.52 -7.40 -12.93
CA ALA A 128 11.00 -8.11 -14.11
C ALA A 128 9.52 -8.45 -13.96
N GLY A 129 9.08 -8.88 -12.77
CA GLY A 129 7.70 -9.26 -12.50
C GLY A 129 6.73 -8.07 -12.45
N LEU A 130 7.17 -6.92 -11.96
CA LEU A 130 6.33 -5.74 -11.76
C LEU A 130 6.39 -4.75 -12.94
N PHE A 131 7.54 -4.63 -13.59
CA PHE A 131 7.78 -3.61 -14.61
C PHE A 131 8.09 -4.18 -16.00
N GLY A 132 8.16 -5.51 -16.15
CA GLY A 132 8.60 -6.18 -17.36
C GLY A 132 10.14 -6.22 -17.48
N SER A 133 10.83 -5.15 -17.12
CA SER A 133 12.30 -5.12 -17.00
C SER A 133 12.75 -4.05 -16.01
N GLY A 134 13.99 -4.15 -15.54
CA GLY A 134 14.60 -3.10 -14.71
C GLY A 134 14.83 -1.80 -15.46
N GLU A 135 15.06 -1.88 -16.78
CA GLU A 135 15.27 -0.73 -17.66
C GLU A 135 13.99 0.08 -17.88
N ALA A 136 12.84 -0.58 -17.94
CA ALA A 136 11.53 0.08 -18.11
C ALA A 136 11.03 0.77 -16.83
N MET A 137 11.49 0.34 -15.67
CA MET A 137 10.98 0.81 -14.37
C MET A 137 11.12 2.34 -14.18
N PRO A 138 12.25 3.00 -14.43
CA PRO A 138 12.38 4.43 -14.19
C PRO A 138 11.42 5.27 -15.02
N GLU A 139 11.20 4.90 -16.28
CA GLU A 139 10.28 5.59 -17.18
C GLU A 139 8.83 5.43 -16.72
N ARG A 140 8.42 4.22 -16.35
CA ARG A 140 7.08 3.96 -15.81
C ARG A 140 6.82 4.72 -14.52
N VAL A 141 7.80 4.79 -13.61
CA VAL A 141 7.67 5.56 -12.35
C VAL A 141 7.48 7.05 -12.67
N ARG A 142 8.25 7.62 -13.61
CA ARG A 142 8.08 9.01 -14.04
C ARG A 142 6.70 9.24 -14.64
N ALA A 143 6.29 8.39 -15.58
CA ALA A 143 4.99 8.51 -16.24
C ALA A 143 3.84 8.46 -15.22
N TYR A 144 3.88 7.51 -14.29
CA TYR A 144 2.88 7.41 -13.24
C TYR A 144 2.83 8.65 -12.35
N THR A 145 3.95 9.10 -11.80
CA THR A 145 3.97 10.28 -10.92
C THR A 145 3.49 11.55 -11.61
N HIS A 146 3.78 11.71 -12.90
CA HIS A 146 3.23 12.81 -13.71
C HIS A 146 1.73 12.68 -13.96
N SER A 147 1.19 11.47 -14.10
CA SER A 147 -0.23 11.24 -14.35
C SER A 147 -1.12 11.62 -13.15
N VAL A 148 -0.55 11.67 -11.95
CA VAL A 148 -1.29 12.02 -10.71
C VAL A 148 -1.92 13.42 -10.78
N THR A 149 -1.22 14.37 -11.36
CA THR A 149 -1.70 15.77 -11.48
C THR A 149 -1.83 16.26 -12.92
N GLY A 150 -1.10 15.67 -13.86
CA GLY A 150 -0.93 16.17 -15.22
C GLY A 150 -0.04 17.42 -15.33
N ALA A 151 0.39 18.03 -14.23
CA ALA A 151 1.18 19.25 -14.22
C ALA A 151 2.65 19.06 -13.82
N GLY A 152 2.94 18.00 -13.04
CA GLY A 152 4.27 17.65 -12.57
C GLY A 152 4.25 16.36 -11.79
N PRO A 153 5.44 15.84 -11.40
CA PRO A 153 5.49 14.60 -10.64
C PRO A 153 4.93 14.82 -9.24
N ALA A 154 4.06 13.89 -8.82
CA ALA A 154 3.44 13.94 -7.50
C ALA A 154 3.12 12.53 -7.01
N GLU A 155 2.88 12.40 -5.72
CA GLU A 155 2.23 11.25 -5.10
C GLU A 155 0.85 11.63 -4.58
N ARG A 156 -0.04 10.65 -4.45
CA ARG A 156 -1.36 10.85 -3.91
C ARG A 156 -1.54 9.94 -2.70
N TYR A 157 -1.97 10.57 -1.60
CA TYR A 157 -2.33 9.90 -0.37
C TYR A 157 -3.84 10.01 -0.14
N TRP A 158 -4.37 9.04 0.55
CA TRP A 158 -5.79 8.93 0.84
C TRP A 158 -6.02 8.88 2.34
N ARG A 159 -7.03 9.60 2.80
CA ARG A 159 -7.54 9.52 4.17
C ARG A 159 -9.06 9.40 4.15
N PRO A 160 -9.67 8.79 5.17
CA PRO A 160 -11.12 8.88 5.31
C PRO A 160 -11.55 10.34 5.35
N ALA A 161 -12.64 10.64 4.65
CA ALA A 161 -13.28 11.93 4.79
C ALA A 161 -13.81 12.06 6.23
N GLU A 162 -13.64 13.24 6.82
CA GLU A 162 -14.26 13.53 8.11
C GLU A 162 -15.77 13.47 7.95
N ALA A 163 -16.46 12.81 8.88
CA ALA A 163 -17.91 12.88 8.90
C ALA A 163 -18.30 14.36 9.10
N CYS A 164 -19.08 14.92 8.17
CA CYS A 164 -19.73 16.20 8.44
C CYS A 164 -20.56 16.03 9.72
N GLY A 165 -20.12 16.70 10.81
CA GLY A 165 -20.87 16.78 12.07
C GLY A 165 -22.14 17.60 11.92
#